data_b32680916fc11e39b7f2c914886ac783
#
_entry.id   b32680916fc11e39b7f2c914886ac783
#
_cell.length_a   1.000
_cell.length_b   1.000
_cell.length_c   1.000
_cell.angle_alpha   90.00
_cell.angle_beta   90.00
_cell.angle_gamma   90.00
#
_symmetry.space_group_name_H-M   'P 1'
#
loop_
_entity.id
_entity.type
_entity.pdbx_description
1 polymer ?
#
loop_
_entity_poly.entity_id
_entity_poly.type
_entity_poly.pdbx_seq_one_letter_code
_entity_poly.pdbx_strand_id
1 'polypeptide(L)'
;MIAKASTISHGANAIRYSVNKEKADIVKANLLPDNISPEAMYGRMMLVQKKYAEKINKGRPLGRNVIRIEISPSEEESRGWTMDDWLRLSNEFIRVFDSIDLSGKTKRASSQHTNLKNSQYIVALHRDSQSGILHLHIDANRVDMDEKSMIAIRLARGLFWLRTSSTRNEAGYSLKK
;
A
#
# COMPACT_ATOMS: atom_id res chain seq x y z
N MET A 1 -12.60 8.41 7.04
CA MET A 1 -11.50 7.81 6.23
C MET A 1 -12.05 6.82 5.20
N ILE A 2 -11.54 6.82 3.96
CA ILE A 2 -11.85 5.86 2.89
C ILE A 2 -10.54 5.18 2.48
N ALA A 3 -10.56 3.86 2.29
CA ALA A 3 -9.43 3.13 1.74
C ALA A 3 -9.87 2.23 0.59
N LYS A 4 -9.10 2.19 -0.48
CA LYS A 4 -9.35 1.40 -1.68
C LYS A 4 -8.06 0.70 -2.10
N ALA A 5 -8.14 -0.60 -2.39
CA ALA A 5 -7.02 -1.37 -2.91
C ALA A 5 -7.39 -2.01 -4.26
N SER A 6 -6.46 -1.99 -5.19
CA SER A 6 -6.60 -2.60 -6.52
C SER A 6 -5.27 -3.16 -7.01
N THR A 7 -5.33 -4.11 -7.94
CA THR A 7 -4.13 -4.55 -8.67
C THR A 7 -4.09 -3.85 -10.02
N ILE A 8 -2.91 -3.36 -10.41
CA ILE A 8 -2.69 -2.63 -11.65
C ILE A 8 -1.60 -3.29 -12.49
N SER A 9 -1.66 -3.08 -13.81
CA SER A 9 -0.72 -3.66 -14.80
C SER A 9 0.41 -2.70 -15.20
N HIS A 10 0.25 -1.41 -14.93
CA HIS A 10 1.22 -0.37 -15.32
C HIS A 10 2.07 0.09 -14.14
N GLY A 11 2.78 -0.86 -13.51
CA GLY A 11 3.54 -0.61 -12.28
C GLY A 11 4.60 0.49 -12.41
N ALA A 12 5.33 0.56 -13.53
CA ALA A 12 6.30 1.63 -13.77
C ALA A 12 5.65 3.03 -13.73
N ASN A 13 4.49 3.20 -14.36
CA ASN A 13 3.76 4.46 -14.35
C ASN A 13 3.21 4.79 -12.96
N ALA A 14 2.77 3.78 -12.20
CA ALA A 14 2.32 3.95 -10.84
C ALA A 14 3.44 4.50 -9.93
N ILE A 15 4.61 3.86 -9.95
CA ILE A 15 5.77 4.29 -9.17
C ILE A 15 6.20 5.70 -9.58
N ARG A 16 6.29 5.97 -10.90
CA ARG A 16 6.64 7.30 -11.41
C ARG A 16 5.67 8.39 -10.93
N TYR A 17 4.37 8.09 -10.92
CA TYR A 17 3.36 9.01 -10.39
C TYR A 17 3.52 9.22 -8.88
N SER A 18 3.71 8.16 -8.11
CA SER A 18 3.82 8.24 -6.65
C SER A 18 5.06 8.98 -6.15
N VAL A 19 6.16 9.00 -6.93
CA VAL A 19 7.38 9.73 -6.56
C VAL A 19 7.54 11.08 -7.27
N ASN A 20 6.49 11.56 -7.94
CA ASN A 20 6.51 12.87 -8.59
C ASN A 20 6.55 13.99 -7.52
N LYS A 21 7.73 14.59 -7.33
CA LYS A 21 7.99 15.60 -6.30
C LYS A 21 7.12 16.86 -6.38
N GLU A 22 6.57 17.17 -7.55
CA GLU A 22 5.64 18.30 -7.72
C GLU A 22 4.28 18.06 -7.08
N LYS A 23 3.88 16.78 -6.94
CA LYS A 23 2.54 16.35 -6.53
C LYS A 23 2.52 15.57 -5.24
N ALA A 24 3.65 15.02 -4.83
CA ALA A 24 3.74 14.11 -3.71
C ALA A 24 5.03 14.23 -2.91
N ASP A 25 4.93 13.94 -1.62
CA ASP A 25 6.07 13.70 -0.74
C ASP A 25 6.18 12.20 -0.43
N ILE A 26 7.38 11.66 -0.50
CA ILE A 26 7.63 10.28 -0.08
C ILE A 26 7.58 10.22 1.44
N VAL A 27 6.62 9.47 1.97
CA VAL A 27 6.47 9.21 3.42
C VAL A 27 7.36 8.06 3.85
N LYS A 28 7.46 7.00 3.03
CA LYS A 28 8.23 5.80 3.32
C LYS A 28 8.52 5.00 2.06
N ALA A 29 9.73 4.45 1.98
CA ALA A 29 10.06 3.33 1.09
C ALA A 29 10.40 2.10 1.92
N ASN A 30 9.91 0.92 1.53
CA ASN A 30 10.16 -0.35 2.21
C ASN A 30 10.86 -1.33 1.28
N LEU A 31 12.00 -1.85 1.70
CA LEU A 31 12.83 -2.78 0.92
C LEU A 31 13.19 -2.26 -0.49
N LEU A 32 13.13 -0.94 -0.64
CA LEU A 32 13.56 -0.17 -1.81
C LEU A 32 14.41 1.00 -1.33
N PRO A 33 15.53 1.31 -1.97
CA PRO A 33 16.22 2.57 -1.74
C PRO A 33 15.35 3.75 -2.18
N ASP A 34 15.32 4.82 -1.41
CA ASP A 34 14.56 6.04 -1.69
C ASP A 34 15.30 7.04 -2.60
N ASN A 35 16.61 6.82 -2.79
CA ASN A 35 17.51 7.67 -3.56
C ASN A 35 17.78 7.18 -5.00
N ILE A 36 16.97 6.25 -5.51
CA ILE A 36 17.08 5.75 -6.88
C ILE A 36 15.90 6.20 -7.74
N SER A 37 16.05 6.15 -9.07
CA SER A 37 14.97 6.55 -9.98
C SER A 37 13.74 5.65 -9.87
N PRO A 38 12.53 6.15 -10.23
CA PRO A 38 11.32 5.34 -10.28
C PRO A 38 11.45 4.08 -11.13
N GLU A 39 12.19 4.17 -12.23
CA GLU A 39 12.47 3.06 -13.12
C GLU A 39 13.33 1.99 -12.44
N ALA A 40 14.34 2.41 -11.67
CA ALA A 40 15.20 1.52 -10.90
C ALA A 40 14.43 0.87 -9.73
N MET A 41 13.53 1.61 -9.07
CA MET A 41 12.63 1.06 -8.05
C MET A 41 11.74 -0.04 -8.63
N TYR A 42 11.09 0.26 -9.76
CA TYR A 42 10.26 -0.73 -10.45
C TYR A 42 11.07 -1.92 -10.97
N GLY A 43 12.26 -1.67 -11.49
CA GLY A 43 13.19 -2.72 -11.93
C GLY A 43 13.51 -3.71 -10.81
N ARG A 44 13.72 -3.24 -9.57
CA ARG A 44 13.92 -4.10 -8.39
C ARG A 44 12.68 -4.93 -8.06
N MET A 45 11.48 -4.35 -8.17
CA MET A 45 10.23 -5.11 -8.02
C MET A 45 10.12 -6.22 -9.08
N MET A 46 10.49 -5.93 -10.31
CA MET A 46 10.46 -6.89 -11.42
C MET A 46 11.43 -8.06 -11.22
N LEU A 47 12.57 -7.87 -10.56
CA LEU A 47 13.48 -8.97 -10.23
C LEU A 47 12.84 -10.01 -9.31
N VAL A 48 12.10 -9.58 -8.30
CA VAL A 48 11.34 -10.48 -7.41
C VAL A 48 10.23 -11.19 -8.17
N GLN A 49 9.50 -10.44 -9.00
CA GLN A 49 8.42 -11.01 -9.83
C GLN A 49 8.93 -12.02 -10.86
N LYS A 50 10.12 -11.80 -11.42
CA LYS A 50 10.75 -12.74 -12.35
C LYS A 50 11.05 -14.07 -11.67
N LYS A 51 11.62 -14.04 -10.45
CA LYS A 51 11.87 -15.25 -9.66
C LYS A 51 10.57 -16.01 -9.38
N TYR A 52 9.51 -15.30 -8.97
CA TYR A 52 8.20 -15.89 -8.79
C TYR A 52 7.66 -16.53 -10.07
N ALA A 53 7.77 -15.83 -11.21
CA ALA A 53 7.31 -16.34 -12.50
C ALA A 53 8.02 -17.64 -12.87
N GLU A 54 9.35 -17.69 -12.70
CA GLU A 54 10.16 -18.85 -13.02
C GLU A 54 9.86 -20.05 -12.13
N LYS A 55 9.78 -19.83 -10.81
CA LYS A 55 9.64 -20.94 -9.83
C LYS A 55 8.19 -21.41 -9.65
N ILE A 56 7.24 -20.50 -9.64
CA ILE A 56 5.85 -20.75 -9.18
C ILE A 56 4.85 -20.65 -10.33
N ASN A 57 5.00 -19.67 -11.22
CA ASN A 57 4.01 -19.35 -12.24
C ASN A 57 4.36 -19.93 -13.62
N LYS A 58 5.14 -20.99 -13.67
CA LYS A 58 5.51 -21.71 -14.92
C LYS A 58 6.10 -20.80 -15.99
N GLY A 59 6.97 -19.87 -15.59
CA GLY A 59 7.62 -18.90 -16.47
C GLY A 59 6.72 -17.72 -16.90
N ARG A 60 5.45 -17.66 -16.45
CA ARG A 60 4.50 -16.62 -16.87
C ARG A 60 4.60 -15.41 -15.97
N PRO A 61 4.85 -14.19 -16.50
CA PRO A 61 4.82 -12.97 -15.70
C PRO A 61 3.41 -12.66 -15.21
N LEU A 62 3.31 -11.89 -14.12
CA LEU A 62 2.02 -11.39 -13.64
C LEU A 62 1.51 -10.27 -14.57
N GLY A 63 0.31 -10.41 -15.11
CA GLY A 63 -0.32 -9.37 -15.92
C GLY A 63 -0.67 -8.10 -15.12
N ARG A 64 -1.04 -8.26 -13.84
CA ARG A 64 -1.20 -7.17 -12.88
C ARG A 64 -0.15 -7.36 -11.80
N ASN A 65 0.79 -6.45 -11.71
CA ASN A 65 2.05 -6.67 -11.00
C ASN A 65 2.30 -5.74 -9.80
N VAL A 66 1.45 -4.74 -9.61
CA VAL A 66 1.49 -3.83 -8.46
C VAL A 66 0.13 -3.80 -7.77
N ILE A 67 0.13 -3.73 -6.45
CA ILE A 67 -1.02 -3.42 -5.62
C ILE A 67 -0.95 -1.92 -5.34
N ARG A 68 -1.96 -1.18 -5.79
CA ARG A 68 -2.16 0.23 -5.45
C ARG A 68 -3.22 0.34 -4.38
N ILE A 69 -2.88 1.05 -3.32
CA ILE A 69 -3.78 1.36 -2.21
C ILE A 69 -3.86 2.88 -2.10
N GLU A 70 -5.08 3.39 -2.01
CA GLU A 70 -5.39 4.79 -1.78
C GLU A 70 -6.04 4.91 -0.41
N ILE A 71 -5.55 5.80 0.44
CA ILE A 71 -6.09 6.06 1.78
C ILE A 71 -6.36 7.55 1.89
N SER A 72 -7.64 7.90 2.00
CA SER A 72 -8.11 9.29 2.10
C SER A 72 -8.85 9.50 3.42
N PRO A 73 -8.21 10.07 4.44
CA PRO A 73 -8.92 10.66 5.57
C PRO A 73 -9.78 11.83 5.09
N SER A 74 -10.82 12.21 5.85
CA SER A 74 -11.47 13.48 5.59
C SER A 74 -10.55 14.64 5.97
N GLU A 75 -10.84 15.83 5.44
CA GLU A 75 -10.10 17.04 5.82
C GLU A 75 -10.15 17.31 7.33
N GLU A 76 -11.31 17.08 7.94
CA GLU A 76 -11.48 17.21 9.39
C GLU A 76 -10.60 16.23 10.18
N GLU A 77 -10.51 14.96 9.72
CA GLU A 77 -9.68 13.93 10.36
C GLU A 77 -8.20 14.25 10.27
N SER A 78 -7.73 14.80 9.15
CA SER A 78 -6.30 15.02 8.86
C SER A 78 -5.84 16.45 9.10
N ARG A 79 -6.72 17.33 9.61
CA ARG A 79 -6.37 18.72 9.90
C ARG A 79 -5.22 18.81 10.89
N GLY A 80 -4.15 19.48 10.48
CA GLY A 80 -2.96 19.68 11.31
C GLY A 80 -2.05 18.45 11.42
N TRP A 81 -2.25 17.41 10.61
CA TRP A 81 -1.36 16.27 10.59
C TRP A 81 0.02 16.63 10.07
N THR A 82 1.01 16.13 10.77
CA THR A 82 2.43 16.17 10.39
C THR A 82 2.78 14.98 9.51
N MET A 83 3.99 14.95 8.95
CA MET A 83 4.51 13.81 8.20
C MET A 83 4.56 12.53 9.05
N ASP A 84 4.83 12.66 10.36
CA ASP A 84 4.82 11.52 11.30
C ASP A 84 3.43 10.93 11.50
N ASP A 85 2.37 11.75 11.44
CA ASP A 85 1.00 11.26 11.51
C ASP A 85 0.64 10.42 10.27
N TRP A 86 1.07 10.87 9.09
CA TRP A 86 0.91 10.14 7.84
C TRP A 86 1.71 8.82 7.83
N LEU A 87 2.93 8.84 8.37
CA LEU A 87 3.74 7.64 8.54
C LEU A 87 3.07 6.64 9.48
N ARG A 88 2.55 7.10 10.62
CA ARG A 88 1.80 6.26 11.57
C ARG A 88 0.56 5.66 10.93
N LEU A 89 -0.23 6.46 10.19
CA LEU A 89 -1.39 5.97 9.45
C LEU A 89 -1.00 4.86 8.49
N SER A 90 0.06 5.05 7.70
CA SER A 90 0.50 4.06 6.72
C SER A 90 0.93 2.74 7.38
N ASN A 91 1.70 2.82 8.46
CA ASN A 91 2.17 1.65 9.20
C ASN A 91 0.99 0.87 9.82
N GLU A 92 0.04 1.58 10.42
CA GLU A 92 -1.14 0.96 11.01
C GLU A 92 -2.04 0.34 9.95
N PHE A 93 -2.21 1.02 8.80
CA PHE A 93 -2.94 0.46 7.68
C PHE A 93 -2.32 -0.86 7.20
N ILE A 94 -1.01 -0.90 6.99
CA ILE A 94 -0.28 -2.10 6.56
C ILE A 94 -0.46 -3.23 7.57
N ARG A 95 -0.32 -2.93 8.88
CA ARG A 95 -0.52 -3.91 9.95
C ARG A 95 -1.92 -4.53 9.90
N VAL A 96 -2.95 -3.70 9.78
CA VAL A 96 -4.35 -4.17 9.70
C VAL A 96 -4.61 -4.94 8.41
N PHE A 97 -4.10 -4.43 7.29
CA PHE A 97 -4.27 -5.06 5.97
C PHE A 97 -3.65 -6.46 5.94
N ASP A 98 -2.45 -6.62 6.50
CA ASP A 98 -1.76 -7.91 6.57
C ASP A 98 -2.39 -8.88 7.60
N SER A 99 -3.23 -8.40 8.52
CA SER A 99 -3.95 -9.23 9.48
C SER A 99 -5.25 -9.86 8.92
N ILE A 100 -5.68 -9.46 7.73
CA ILE A 100 -6.94 -9.95 7.14
C ILE A 100 -6.76 -11.39 6.65
N ASP A 101 -7.57 -12.30 7.17
CA ASP A 101 -7.61 -13.68 6.69
C ASP A 101 -8.35 -13.77 5.34
N LEU A 102 -7.69 -14.34 4.36
CA LEU A 102 -8.18 -14.52 3.00
C LEU A 102 -8.42 -15.99 2.62
N SER A 103 -8.20 -16.89 3.55
CA SER A 103 -8.26 -18.34 3.31
C SER A 103 -9.60 -18.81 2.69
N GLY A 104 -10.70 -18.17 3.06
CA GLY A 104 -12.02 -18.43 2.50
C GLY A 104 -12.36 -17.68 1.21
N LYS A 105 -11.53 -16.74 0.76
CA LYS A 105 -11.90 -15.80 -0.33
C LYS A 105 -11.28 -16.10 -1.68
N THR A 106 -10.22 -16.88 -1.75
CA THR A 106 -9.56 -17.14 -3.03
C THR A 106 -8.66 -18.37 -3.02
N LYS A 107 -8.82 -19.19 -4.08
CA LYS A 107 -7.89 -20.28 -4.42
C LYS A 107 -6.82 -19.84 -5.44
N ARG A 108 -6.86 -18.58 -5.91
CA ARG A 108 -6.01 -18.08 -7.00
C ARG A 108 -4.72 -17.42 -6.55
N ALA A 109 -4.65 -16.95 -5.29
CA ALA A 109 -3.43 -16.36 -4.76
C ALA A 109 -2.52 -17.44 -4.19
N SER A 110 -1.22 -17.31 -4.36
CA SER A 110 -0.22 -18.18 -3.73
C SER A 110 -0.08 -17.89 -2.23
N SER A 111 -0.58 -16.74 -1.78
CA SER A 111 -0.65 -16.35 -0.37
C SER A 111 -2.09 -16.18 0.08
N GLN A 112 -2.44 -16.76 1.23
CA GLN A 112 -3.75 -16.62 1.89
C GLN A 112 -3.88 -15.32 2.69
N HIS A 113 -2.78 -14.61 2.90
CA HIS A 113 -2.72 -13.31 3.56
C HIS A 113 -1.98 -12.32 2.65
N THR A 114 -2.24 -11.04 2.82
CA THR A 114 -1.31 -10.03 2.33
C THR A 114 -0.06 -10.06 3.20
N ASN A 115 1.06 -9.60 2.66
CA ASN A 115 2.34 -9.56 3.36
C ASN A 115 3.10 -8.30 2.94
N LEU A 116 2.40 -7.16 3.02
CA LEU A 116 2.96 -5.87 2.60
C LEU A 116 4.21 -5.52 3.40
N LYS A 117 4.24 -5.84 4.71
CA LYS A 117 5.41 -5.62 5.56
C LYS A 117 6.70 -6.27 5.00
N ASN A 118 6.56 -7.41 4.29
CA ASN A 118 7.66 -8.14 3.65
C ASN A 118 7.66 -7.96 2.13
N SER A 119 7.07 -6.87 1.63
CA SER A 119 7.03 -6.53 0.22
C SER A 119 7.76 -5.22 -0.05
N GLN A 120 8.22 -5.05 -1.27
CA GLN A 120 8.75 -3.78 -1.74
C GLN A 120 7.58 -2.83 -2.00
N TYR A 121 7.57 -1.66 -1.36
CA TYR A 121 6.54 -0.64 -1.60
C TYR A 121 7.05 0.77 -1.36
N ILE A 122 6.29 1.72 -1.88
CA ILE A 122 6.46 3.16 -1.64
C ILE A 122 5.15 3.70 -1.08
N VAL A 123 5.24 4.54 -0.06
CA VAL A 123 4.14 5.35 0.47
C VAL A 123 4.41 6.79 0.12
N ALA A 124 3.47 7.43 -0.57
CA ALA A 124 3.55 8.84 -0.94
C ALA A 124 2.29 9.59 -0.52
N LEU A 125 2.48 10.80 0.03
CA LEU A 125 1.41 11.73 0.37
C LEU A 125 1.17 12.63 -0.82
N HIS A 126 -0.01 12.53 -1.42
CA HIS A 126 -0.44 13.30 -2.59
C HIS A 126 -1.28 14.52 -2.22
N ARG A 127 -1.10 15.62 -2.99
CA ARG A 127 -1.79 16.91 -2.84
C ARG A 127 -2.61 17.28 -4.06
N ASP A 128 -2.65 16.46 -5.09
CA ASP A 128 -3.23 16.77 -6.40
C ASP A 128 -4.67 16.28 -6.59
N SER A 129 -5.41 16.01 -5.49
CA SER A 129 -6.83 15.68 -5.60
C SER A 129 -7.63 16.90 -6.04
N GLN A 130 -8.65 16.71 -6.88
CA GLN A 130 -9.56 17.79 -7.31
C GLN A 130 -10.28 18.47 -6.13
N SER A 131 -10.47 17.77 -5.03
CA SER A 131 -11.06 18.27 -3.79
C SER A 131 -10.05 18.93 -2.84
N GLY A 132 -8.76 18.96 -3.17
CA GLY A 132 -7.69 19.44 -2.28
C GLY A 132 -7.39 18.53 -1.08
N ILE A 133 -8.09 17.39 -0.95
CA ILE A 133 -7.91 16.48 0.17
C ILE A 133 -6.61 15.71 0.03
N LEU A 134 -5.78 15.77 1.07
CA LEU A 134 -4.55 14.99 1.17
C LEU A 134 -4.87 13.50 1.25
N HIS A 135 -4.10 12.68 0.53
CA HIS A 135 -4.31 11.23 0.53
C HIS A 135 -3.00 10.48 0.33
N LEU A 136 -2.91 9.28 0.90
CA LEU A 136 -1.78 8.39 0.70
C LEU A 136 -2.01 7.47 -0.49
N HIS A 137 -0.97 7.31 -1.30
CA HIS A 137 -0.81 6.19 -2.21
C HIS A 137 0.23 5.22 -1.65
N ILE A 138 -0.10 3.93 -1.64
CA ILE A 138 0.86 2.85 -1.41
C ILE A 138 0.92 2.03 -2.69
N ASP A 139 2.06 2.05 -3.36
CA ASP A 139 2.33 1.21 -4.51
C ASP A 139 3.28 0.08 -4.11
N ALA A 140 2.73 -1.13 -4.00
CA ALA A 140 3.45 -2.29 -3.51
C ALA A 140 3.67 -3.34 -4.60
N ASN A 141 4.84 -3.97 -4.57
CA ASN A 141 5.09 -5.16 -5.37
C ASN A 141 4.06 -6.24 -5.02
N ARG A 142 3.40 -6.80 -6.03
CA ARG A 142 2.40 -7.84 -5.82
C ARG A 142 3.01 -9.18 -5.38
N VAL A 143 4.31 -9.35 -5.52
CA VAL A 143 5.06 -10.50 -5.01
C VAL A 143 5.87 -10.04 -3.81
N ASP A 144 5.73 -10.73 -2.69
CA ASP A 144 6.51 -10.49 -1.48
C ASP A 144 7.92 -11.10 -1.60
N MET A 145 8.76 -10.85 -0.59
CA MET A 145 10.14 -11.36 -0.60
C MET A 145 10.23 -12.87 -0.36
N ASP A 146 9.13 -13.50 0.06
CA ASP A 146 9.00 -14.96 0.13
C ASP A 146 8.54 -15.58 -1.21
N GLU A 147 8.56 -14.79 -2.28
CA GLU A 147 8.16 -15.20 -3.62
C GLU A 147 6.71 -15.69 -3.71
N LYS A 148 5.79 -15.11 -2.90
CA LYS A 148 4.36 -15.40 -2.93
C LYS A 148 3.59 -14.24 -3.54
N SER A 149 2.67 -14.53 -4.46
CA SER A 149 1.81 -13.49 -5.02
C SER A 149 0.66 -13.15 -4.08
N MET A 150 0.47 -11.87 -3.85
CA MET A 150 -0.61 -11.32 -3.03
C MET A 150 -1.81 -10.90 -3.90
N ILE A 151 -2.96 -10.73 -3.27
CA ILE A 151 -4.16 -10.14 -3.88
C ILE A 151 -4.49 -8.79 -3.24
N ALA A 152 -5.03 -7.89 -4.04
CA ALA A 152 -5.66 -6.69 -3.51
C ALA A 152 -7.06 -7.03 -3.02
N ILE A 153 -7.35 -6.65 -1.79
CA ILE A 153 -8.65 -6.85 -1.17
C ILE A 153 -9.44 -5.55 -1.32
N ARG A 154 -10.69 -5.64 -1.77
CA ARG A 154 -11.63 -4.55 -1.57
C ARG A 154 -11.96 -4.46 -0.08
N LEU A 155 -11.43 -3.45 0.58
CA LEU A 155 -11.83 -3.15 1.94
C LEU A 155 -13.28 -2.64 1.91
N ALA A 156 -14.18 -3.31 2.66
CA ALA A 156 -15.51 -2.78 2.85
C ALA A 156 -15.41 -1.44 3.60
N ARG A 157 -16.17 -0.44 3.16
CA ARG A 157 -16.31 0.82 3.91
C ARG A 157 -16.72 0.47 5.34
N GLY A 158 -15.92 0.85 6.32
CA GLY A 158 -16.19 0.62 7.74
C GLY A 158 -15.31 -0.41 8.44
N LEU A 159 -14.80 -1.45 7.77
CA LEU A 159 -13.98 -2.49 8.43
C LEU A 159 -12.64 -1.93 8.95
N PHE A 160 -12.06 -1.00 8.24
CA PHE A 160 -10.83 -0.32 8.65
C PHE A 160 -11.10 0.63 9.83
N TRP A 161 -12.25 1.33 9.85
CA TRP A 161 -12.64 2.23 10.93
C TRP A 161 -12.79 1.54 12.29
N LEU A 162 -13.43 0.38 12.32
CA LEU A 162 -13.69 -0.36 13.56
C LEU A 162 -12.40 -0.85 14.25
N ARG A 163 -11.37 -1.19 13.46
CA ARG A 163 -10.09 -1.66 14.02
C ARG A 163 -9.15 -0.53 14.44
N THR A 164 -9.13 0.58 13.70
CA THR A 164 -8.29 1.74 14.06
C THR A 164 -8.85 2.55 15.22
N SER A 165 -10.18 2.57 15.42
CA SER A 165 -10.79 3.20 16.59
C SER A 165 -10.53 2.44 17.89
N SER A 166 -10.46 1.11 17.84
CA SER A 166 -10.08 0.29 19.00
C SER A 166 -8.65 0.56 19.48
N THR A 167 -7.69 0.68 18.54
CA THR A 167 -6.29 1.00 18.87
C THR A 167 -6.06 2.46 19.26
N ARG A 168 -6.92 3.39 18.81
CA ARG A 168 -6.88 4.80 19.27
C ARG A 168 -7.15 4.94 20.75
N ASN A 169 -8.07 4.15 21.31
CA ASN A 169 -8.38 4.18 22.73
C ASN A 169 -7.22 3.67 23.60
N GLU A 170 -6.43 2.73 23.08
CA GLU A 170 -5.25 2.22 23.79
C GLU A 170 -4.04 3.17 23.69
N ALA A 171 -3.97 4.02 22.67
CA ALA A 171 -2.89 4.98 22.45
C ALA A 171 -3.13 6.39 23.05
N GLY A 172 -4.18 6.58 23.86
CA GLY A 172 -4.41 7.81 24.63
C GLY A 172 -4.89 9.01 23.80
N TYR A 173 -5.43 8.82 22.61
CA TYR A 173 -6.09 9.89 21.87
C TYR A 173 -7.49 10.16 22.44
N SER A 174 -7.58 11.10 23.37
CA SER A 174 -8.85 11.65 23.85
C SER A 174 -9.58 12.33 22.69
N LEU A 175 -10.70 11.75 22.27
CA LEU A 175 -11.70 12.48 21.48
C LEU A 175 -12.29 13.57 22.39
N LYS A 176 -11.93 14.84 22.16
CA LYS A 176 -12.73 15.96 22.67
C LYS A 176 -14.11 15.86 22.00
N LYS A 177 -15.12 15.76 22.85
CA LYS A 177 -16.52 15.83 22.45
C LYS A 177 -16.85 17.16 21.79
#